data_578174b5ad3934af412ed741ad384d62
#
_entry.id   578174b5ad3934af412ed741ad384d62
#
_cell.length_a   1.000
_cell.length_b   1.000
_cell.length_c   1.000
_cell.angle_alpha   90.00
_cell.angle_beta   90.00
_cell.angle_gamma   90.00
#
_symmetry.space_group_name_H-M   'P 1'
#
loop_
_entity.id
_entity.type
_entity.pdbx_description
1 polymer ?
#
loop_
_entity_poly.entity_id
_entity_poly.type
_entity_poly.pdbx_seq_one_letter_code
_entity_poly.pdbx_strand_id
1 'polypeptide(L)'
;MDKKDLRIVFMGTPEFAVESLKSLVEQGYKVMAVVTQPDKPVGRHHDTFQPSAVKEYALSVGLPVLQPIKMKDAGFIEELKIYKPDIQIVVAFRMLPEVVWDLPRFGTFNVHAALLPQFRGAAPINWAVINGESETGVTTFFLDKDIDTGRIILQKKFPIPETADVEYVYGGLMKLGAEIAIETVGIILDNVKSNTDKDGFFPILKSISREQVAEDKELRQAPKIFKETCEIVWNQKSENIYNFIRGLSPYPGAWSIMEQITEGRTEGSIPLNQMPVMKIFETVKTDKMNTGLPGTFHLEKNRLFVNTQDYQLELKLVQMSGKKRMNVRSFLNGFQSVMNYYLKSK
;
A
#
# COMPACT_ATOMS: atom_id res chain seq x y z
N MET A 1 20.29 -28.29 -7.26
CA MET A 1 18.84 -28.00 -7.46
C MET A 1 18.74 -26.97 -8.56
N ASP A 2 17.93 -27.20 -9.57
CA ASP A 2 17.66 -26.22 -10.64
C ASP A 2 16.35 -25.46 -10.34
N LYS A 3 16.11 -24.34 -11.01
CA LYS A 3 14.86 -23.55 -10.86
C LYS A 3 13.58 -24.37 -11.14
N LYS A 4 13.67 -25.41 -11.98
CA LYS A 4 12.59 -26.34 -12.30
C LYS A 4 12.32 -27.37 -11.20
N ASP A 5 13.26 -27.57 -10.29
CA ASP A 5 13.14 -28.52 -9.18
C ASP A 5 12.64 -27.83 -7.91
N LEU A 6 12.88 -26.51 -7.78
CA LEU A 6 12.49 -25.72 -6.63
C LEU A 6 10.98 -25.56 -6.58
N ARG A 7 10.33 -26.20 -5.61
CA ARG A 7 8.87 -26.13 -5.41
C ARG A 7 8.49 -24.87 -4.65
N ILE A 8 7.83 -23.95 -5.35
CA ILE A 8 7.43 -22.66 -4.81
C ILE A 8 5.94 -22.69 -4.50
N VAL A 9 5.55 -22.25 -3.31
CA VAL A 9 4.18 -21.82 -3.02
C VAL A 9 4.17 -20.29 -2.94
N PHE A 10 3.30 -19.67 -3.72
CA PHE A 10 3.16 -18.21 -3.77
C PHE A 10 1.94 -17.77 -2.97
N MET A 11 2.06 -16.72 -2.16
CA MET A 11 0.98 -16.16 -1.35
C MET A 11 0.80 -14.68 -1.65
N GLY A 12 -0.37 -14.29 -2.13
CA GLY A 12 -0.67 -12.89 -2.47
C GLY A 12 -2.15 -12.67 -2.73
N THR A 13 -2.58 -11.41 -2.77
CA THR A 13 -3.99 -11.10 -3.02
C THR A 13 -4.20 -9.99 -4.04
N PRO A 14 -3.67 -8.75 -3.87
CA PRO A 14 -3.94 -7.64 -4.77
C PRO A 14 -3.11 -7.72 -6.06
N GLU A 15 -3.44 -6.84 -6.98
CA GLU A 15 -2.72 -6.65 -8.24
C GLU A 15 -1.20 -6.48 -8.05
N PHE A 16 -0.77 -5.82 -6.98
CA PHE A 16 0.65 -5.69 -6.62
C PHE A 16 1.41 -7.01 -6.60
N ALA A 17 0.76 -8.10 -6.18
CA ALA A 17 1.36 -9.42 -6.10
C ALA A 17 1.39 -10.16 -7.46
N VAL A 18 0.56 -9.75 -8.42
CA VAL A 18 0.42 -10.45 -9.71
C VAL A 18 1.72 -10.40 -10.51
N GLU A 19 2.39 -9.23 -10.59
CA GLU A 19 3.63 -9.11 -11.38
C GLU A 19 4.75 -10.02 -10.86
N SER A 20 4.86 -10.20 -9.54
CA SER A 20 5.82 -11.13 -8.93
C SER A 20 5.49 -12.58 -9.29
N LEU A 21 4.22 -12.98 -9.20
CA LEU A 21 3.79 -14.33 -9.59
C LEU A 21 4.00 -14.59 -11.08
N LYS A 22 3.64 -13.62 -11.92
CA LYS A 22 3.81 -13.67 -13.37
C LYS A 22 5.27 -13.84 -13.75
N SER A 23 6.17 -13.06 -13.15
CA SER A 23 7.60 -13.16 -13.40
C SER A 23 8.16 -14.53 -13.04
N LEU A 24 7.71 -15.16 -11.95
CA LEU A 24 8.10 -16.52 -11.58
C LEU A 24 7.65 -17.54 -12.64
N VAL A 25 6.40 -17.46 -13.08
CA VAL A 25 5.82 -18.38 -14.08
C VAL A 25 6.51 -18.23 -15.44
N GLU A 26 6.64 -16.99 -15.93
CA GLU A 26 7.26 -16.70 -17.24
C GLU A 26 8.75 -17.07 -17.30
N GLN A 27 9.47 -16.99 -16.19
CA GLN A 27 10.86 -17.44 -16.11
C GLN A 27 11.02 -18.94 -15.87
N GLY A 28 9.91 -19.69 -15.84
CA GLY A 28 9.88 -21.14 -15.74
C GLY A 28 10.26 -21.71 -14.38
N TYR A 29 10.00 -20.94 -13.31
CA TYR A 29 10.04 -21.47 -11.95
C TYR A 29 8.86 -22.40 -11.69
N LYS A 30 9.05 -23.41 -10.83
CA LYS A 30 8.03 -24.40 -10.50
C LYS A 30 7.11 -23.88 -9.38
N VAL A 31 6.10 -23.08 -9.75
CA VAL A 31 5.05 -22.68 -8.81
C VAL A 31 4.06 -23.83 -8.66
N MET A 32 4.00 -24.42 -7.47
CA MET A 32 3.19 -25.60 -7.16
C MET A 32 1.73 -25.25 -6.83
N ALA A 33 1.51 -24.16 -6.15
CA ALA A 33 0.18 -23.64 -5.76
C ALA A 33 0.27 -22.16 -5.42
N VAL A 34 -0.89 -21.51 -5.46
CA VAL A 34 -1.08 -20.12 -5.08
C VAL A 34 -2.07 -20.06 -3.92
N VAL A 35 -1.71 -19.33 -2.87
CA VAL A 35 -2.60 -19.05 -1.73
C VAL A 35 -3.08 -17.61 -1.80
N THR A 36 -4.39 -17.39 -1.77
CA THR A 36 -4.99 -16.06 -1.80
C THR A 36 -6.16 -15.96 -0.84
N GLN A 37 -6.67 -14.75 -0.63
CA GLN A 37 -7.87 -14.57 0.21
C GLN A 37 -9.11 -15.14 -0.49
N PRO A 38 -10.12 -15.59 0.27
CA PRO A 38 -11.44 -15.94 -0.29
C PRO A 38 -12.02 -14.82 -1.14
N ASP A 39 -12.83 -15.20 -2.13
CA ASP A 39 -13.53 -14.26 -2.99
C ASP A 39 -14.40 -13.32 -2.14
N LYS A 40 -14.44 -12.05 -2.51
CA LYS A 40 -15.21 -11.05 -1.77
C LYS A 40 -16.61 -10.92 -2.34
N PRO A 41 -17.66 -10.94 -1.50
CA PRO A 41 -18.99 -10.61 -1.96
C PRO A 41 -19.03 -9.13 -2.41
N VAL A 42 -19.59 -8.87 -3.57
CA VAL A 42 -19.73 -7.53 -4.16
C VAL A 42 -21.18 -7.27 -4.58
N GLY A 43 -21.50 -6.02 -4.86
CA GLY A 43 -22.87 -5.61 -5.20
C GLY A 43 -23.72 -5.28 -3.97
N ARG A 44 -24.89 -4.68 -4.21
CA ARG A 44 -25.81 -4.27 -3.14
C ARG A 44 -26.39 -5.44 -2.34
N HIS A 45 -26.51 -6.59 -2.97
CA HIS A 45 -27.13 -7.80 -2.37
C HIS A 45 -26.10 -8.87 -1.99
N HIS A 46 -24.79 -8.62 -2.19
CA HIS A 46 -23.69 -9.57 -1.93
C HIS A 46 -23.88 -10.95 -2.60
N ASP A 47 -24.57 -10.99 -3.74
CA ASP A 47 -24.91 -12.19 -4.52
C ASP A 47 -23.86 -12.53 -5.60
N THR A 48 -22.97 -11.63 -5.91
CA THR A 48 -21.82 -11.82 -6.80
C THR A 48 -20.52 -11.85 -6.01
N PHE A 49 -19.60 -12.74 -6.41
CA PHE A 49 -18.29 -12.87 -5.77
C PHE A 49 -17.21 -12.40 -6.74
N GLN A 50 -16.33 -11.53 -6.26
CA GLN A 50 -15.18 -11.06 -7.02
C GLN A 50 -13.91 -11.79 -6.57
N PRO A 51 -13.24 -12.53 -7.48
CA PRO A 51 -11.98 -13.16 -7.21
C PRO A 51 -10.87 -12.10 -6.97
N SER A 52 -9.80 -12.51 -6.30
CA SER A 52 -8.61 -11.67 -6.20
C SER A 52 -7.86 -11.63 -7.53
N ALA A 53 -7.13 -10.55 -7.82
CA ALA A 53 -6.30 -10.45 -9.02
C ALA A 53 -5.30 -11.62 -9.14
N VAL A 54 -4.73 -12.05 -8.02
CA VAL A 54 -3.84 -13.21 -7.97
C VAL A 54 -4.56 -14.51 -8.34
N LYS A 55 -5.81 -14.71 -7.90
CA LYS A 55 -6.61 -15.88 -8.30
C LYS A 55 -6.91 -15.88 -9.80
N GLU A 56 -7.33 -14.74 -10.34
CA GLU A 56 -7.62 -14.60 -11.78
C GLU A 56 -6.41 -15.00 -12.62
N TYR A 57 -5.23 -14.43 -12.28
CA TYR A 57 -4.00 -14.80 -12.97
C TYR A 57 -3.63 -16.27 -12.79
N ALA A 58 -3.66 -16.81 -11.56
CA ALA A 58 -3.30 -18.20 -11.29
C ALA A 58 -4.17 -19.18 -12.10
N LEU A 59 -5.48 -18.95 -12.16
CA LEU A 59 -6.39 -19.78 -12.97
C LEU A 59 -6.12 -19.67 -14.47
N SER A 60 -5.75 -18.47 -14.96
CA SER A 60 -5.45 -18.26 -16.38
C SER A 60 -4.22 -19.04 -16.87
N VAL A 61 -3.32 -19.40 -15.95
CA VAL A 61 -2.10 -20.18 -16.24
C VAL A 61 -2.17 -21.61 -15.68
N GLY A 62 -3.33 -22.05 -15.20
CA GLY A 62 -3.56 -23.44 -14.74
C GLY A 62 -2.93 -23.79 -13.41
N LEU A 63 -2.64 -22.82 -12.53
CA LEU A 63 -2.09 -23.07 -11.22
C LEU A 63 -3.17 -23.43 -10.19
N PRO A 64 -2.94 -24.40 -9.28
CA PRO A 64 -3.80 -24.67 -8.15
C PRO A 64 -3.96 -23.44 -7.24
N VAL A 65 -5.18 -23.17 -6.78
CA VAL A 65 -5.49 -22.03 -5.91
C VAL A 65 -6.11 -22.48 -4.61
N LEU A 66 -5.50 -22.08 -3.50
CA LEU A 66 -5.94 -22.33 -2.13
C LEU A 66 -6.51 -21.03 -1.53
N GLN A 67 -7.71 -21.11 -0.94
CA GLN A 67 -8.39 -19.93 -0.38
C GLN A 67 -8.84 -20.18 1.08
N PRO A 68 -7.90 -20.38 2.03
CA PRO A 68 -8.26 -20.65 3.41
C PRO A 68 -8.95 -19.43 4.05
N ILE A 69 -10.05 -19.68 4.77
CA ILE A 69 -10.70 -18.65 5.60
C ILE A 69 -9.79 -18.30 6.78
N LYS A 70 -9.26 -19.33 7.44
CA LYS A 70 -8.32 -19.20 8.57
C LYS A 70 -6.99 -19.84 8.22
N MET A 71 -5.89 -19.09 8.37
CA MET A 71 -4.54 -19.61 8.09
C MET A 71 -4.06 -20.69 9.06
N LYS A 72 -4.71 -20.84 10.22
CA LYS A 72 -4.44 -21.89 11.22
C LYS A 72 -5.33 -23.14 11.06
N ASP A 73 -6.15 -23.18 10.01
CA ASP A 73 -7.02 -24.33 9.77
C ASP A 73 -6.19 -25.59 9.47
N ALA A 74 -6.50 -26.68 10.19
CA ALA A 74 -5.72 -27.90 10.06
C ALA A 74 -5.86 -28.55 8.66
N GLY A 75 -7.06 -28.49 8.06
CA GLY A 75 -7.28 -28.98 6.70
C GLY A 75 -6.44 -28.23 5.68
N PHE A 76 -6.38 -26.91 5.79
CA PHE A 76 -5.51 -26.08 4.93
C PHE A 76 -4.02 -26.42 5.12
N ILE A 77 -3.57 -26.61 6.36
CA ILE A 77 -2.17 -26.93 6.63
C ILE A 77 -1.80 -28.29 6.00
N GLU A 78 -2.65 -29.30 6.14
CA GLU A 78 -2.43 -30.60 5.51
C GLU A 78 -2.45 -30.51 3.97
N GLU A 79 -3.38 -29.74 3.39
CA GLU A 79 -3.42 -29.47 1.96
C GLU A 79 -2.15 -28.76 1.47
N LEU A 80 -1.66 -27.77 2.21
CA LEU A 80 -0.43 -27.06 1.89
C LEU A 80 0.81 -27.98 1.91
N LYS A 81 0.87 -28.93 2.85
CA LYS A 81 1.94 -29.93 2.95
C LYS A 81 2.01 -30.86 1.74
N ILE A 82 0.89 -31.14 1.07
CA ILE A 82 0.87 -31.99 -0.13
C ILE A 82 1.78 -31.43 -1.22
N TYR A 83 1.87 -30.10 -1.34
CA TYR A 83 2.74 -29.43 -2.32
C TYR A 83 4.22 -29.49 -1.97
N LYS A 84 4.58 -29.91 -0.73
CA LYS A 84 5.96 -30.05 -0.23
C LYS A 84 6.81 -28.82 -0.60
N PRO A 85 6.45 -27.60 -0.21
CA PRO A 85 7.15 -26.41 -0.64
C PRO A 85 8.61 -26.41 -0.16
N ASP A 86 9.52 -26.10 -1.08
CA ASP A 86 10.90 -25.84 -0.74
C ASP A 86 11.06 -24.41 -0.24
N ILE A 87 10.26 -23.48 -0.79
CA ILE A 87 10.21 -22.07 -0.42
C ILE A 87 8.79 -21.52 -0.54
N GLN A 88 8.45 -20.57 0.32
CA GLN A 88 7.24 -19.76 0.18
C GLN A 88 7.60 -18.30 -0.10
N ILE A 89 6.85 -17.68 -1.01
CA ILE A 89 7.01 -16.27 -1.38
C ILE A 89 5.72 -15.54 -1.03
N VAL A 90 5.83 -14.51 -0.22
CA VAL A 90 4.68 -13.71 0.25
C VAL A 90 4.78 -12.31 -0.34
N VAL A 91 3.69 -11.84 -0.96
CA VAL A 91 3.60 -10.49 -1.52
C VAL A 91 2.23 -9.92 -1.21
N ALA A 92 2.18 -8.83 -0.45
CA ALA A 92 0.94 -8.15 -0.10
C ALA A 92 -0.17 -9.13 0.37
N PHE A 93 0.12 -9.87 1.40
CA PHE A 93 -0.78 -10.87 1.98
C PHE A 93 -1.05 -10.60 3.45
N ARG A 94 -1.96 -11.37 4.04
CA ARG A 94 -2.24 -11.29 5.49
C ARG A 94 -1.14 -11.98 6.30
N MET A 95 -1.09 -11.68 7.60
CA MET A 95 -0.13 -12.28 8.54
C MET A 95 -0.25 -13.81 8.53
N LEU A 96 0.89 -14.48 8.50
CA LEU A 96 1.01 -15.93 8.52
C LEU A 96 1.34 -16.42 9.94
N PRO A 97 0.66 -17.48 10.43
CA PRO A 97 1.09 -18.14 11.65
C PRO A 97 2.37 -18.95 11.44
N GLU A 98 3.12 -19.17 12.51
CA GLU A 98 4.40 -19.90 12.50
C GLU A 98 4.30 -21.26 11.79
N VAL A 99 3.24 -22.03 12.09
CA VAL A 99 2.99 -23.34 11.47
C VAL A 99 2.90 -23.29 9.92
N VAL A 100 2.64 -22.15 9.33
CA VAL A 100 2.58 -21.94 7.89
C VAL A 100 3.92 -21.40 7.35
N TRP A 101 4.47 -20.34 7.96
CA TRP A 101 5.68 -19.73 7.40
C TRP A 101 6.96 -20.54 7.70
N ASP A 102 6.96 -21.38 8.73
CA ASP A 102 8.09 -22.28 9.02
C ASP A 102 8.01 -23.65 8.31
N LEU A 103 6.95 -23.89 7.54
CA LEU A 103 6.72 -25.17 6.86
C LEU A 103 7.75 -25.45 5.75
N PRO A 104 8.14 -24.51 4.88
CA PRO A 104 9.03 -24.80 3.77
C PRO A 104 10.47 -25.00 4.21
N ARG A 105 11.16 -25.85 3.47
CA ARG A 105 12.52 -26.28 3.74
C ARG A 105 13.54 -25.13 3.75
N PHE A 106 13.39 -24.16 2.85
CA PHE A 106 14.26 -23.00 2.71
C PHE A 106 13.60 -21.71 3.19
N GLY A 107 12.62 -21.83 4.10
CA GLY A 107 11.95 -20.69 4.72
C GLY A 107 10.92 -20.00 3.84
N THR A 108 10.38 -18.94 4.40
CA THR A 108 9.40 -18.07 3.76
C THR A 108 9.94 -16.66 3.73
N PHE A 109 9.94 -16.01 2.58
CA PHE A 109 10.29 -14.59 2.50
C PHE A 109 9.12 -13.73 2.02
N ASN A 110 9.11 -12.49 2.46
CA ASN A 110 8.15 -11.46 2.03
C ASN A 110 8.83 -10.44 1.11
N VAL A 111 8.06 -9.91 0.16
CA VAL A 111 8.41 -8.75 -0.67
C VAL A 111 7.65 -7.56 -0.10
N HIS A 112 8.34 -6.70 0.62
CA HIS A 112 7.79 -5.54 1.31
C HIS A 112 8.11 -4.25 0.57
N ALA A 113 7.10 -3.41 0.35
CA ALA A 113 7.19 -2.21 -0.46
C ALA A 113 7.73 -0.99 0.32
N ALA A 114 8.84 -1.17 1.02
CA ALA A 114 9.62 -0.11 1.68
C ALA A 114 11.08 -0.53 1.87
N LEU A 115 11.93 0.42 2.25
CA LEU A 115 13.30 0.18 2.70
C LEU A 115 13.30 -0.11 4.22
N LEU A 116 13.15 -1.39 4.59
CA LEU A 116 13.20 -1.78 6.00
C LEU A 116 14.55 -1.39 6.64
N PRO A 117 14.56 -0.99 7.92
CA PRO A 117 13.49 -1.11 8.92
C PRO A 117 12.44 0.02 8.91
N GLN A 118 12.51 0.98 8.00
CA GLN A 118 11.53 2.05 7.87
C GLN A 118 10.21 1.51 7.29
N PHE A 119 9.08 2.08 7.73
CA PHE A 119 7.74 1.79 7.20
C PHE A 119 7.32 0.32 7.32
N ARG A 120 7.63 -0.34 8.45
CA ARG A 120 7.01 -1.62 8.79
C ARG A 120 5.49 -1.46 8.92
N GLY A 121 4.71 -2.40 8.38
CA GLY A 121 3.26 -2.41 8.52
C GLY A 121 2.49 -2.51 7.21
N ALA A 122 1.21 -2.10 7.23
CA ALA A 122 0.22 -2.46 6.22
C ALA A 122 0.15 -1.52 4.99
N ALA A 123 0.68 -0.29 5.08
CA ALA A 123 0.55 0.72 4.02
C ALA A 123 1.86 1.47 3.74
N PRO A 124 3.00 0.77 3.53
CA PRO A 124 4.33 1.38 3.41
C PRO A 124 4.43 2.39 2.28
N ILE A 125 3.83 2.12 1.13
CA ILE A 125 3.86 3.00 -0.05
C ILE A 125 3.20 4.35 0.25
N ASN A 126 1.98 4.32 0.82
CA ASN A 126 1.27 5.54 1.17
C ASN A 126 2.06 6.37 2.20
N TRP A 127 2.55 5.73 3.25
CA TRP A 127 3.25 6.44 4.31
C TRP A 127 4.59 7.02 3.88
N ALA A 128 5.30 6.41 2.95
CA ALA A 128 6.50 7.01 2.36
C ALA A 128 6.16 8.32 1.65
N VAL A 129 5.08 8.36 0.85
CA VAL A 129 4.64 9.58 0.15
C VAL A 129 4.07 10.61 1.10
N ILE A 130 3.22 10.22 2.07
CA ILE A 130 2.64 11.10 3.10
C ILE A 130 3.73 11.80 3.92
N ASN A 131 4.81 11.08 4.24
CA ASN A 131 5.94 11.66 4.99
C ASN A 131 6.89 12.51 4.14
N GLY A 132 6.62 12.66 2.84
CA GLY A 132 7.43 13.48 1.94
C GLY A 132 8.81 12.88 1.65
N GLU A 133 8.94 11.55 1.71
CA GLU A 133 10.20 10.90 1.36
C GLU A 133 10.53 11.15 -0.12
N SER A 134 11.79 11.41 -0.41
CA SER A 134 12.30 11.53 -1.79
C SER A 134 12.69 10.18 -2.39
N GLU A 135 12.78 9.14 -1.56
CA GLU A 135 13.18 7.78 -1.92
C GLU A 135 12.41 6.77 -1.08
N THR A 136 12.03 5.67 -1.68
CA THR A 136 11.54 4.45 -1.03
C THR A 136 12.21 3.24 -1.68
N GLY A 137 11.61 2.06 -1.60
CA GLY A 137 12.13 0.88 -2.29
C GLY A 137 11.35 -0.38 -1.98
N VAL A 138 11.99 -1.50 -2.27
CA VAL A 138 11.47 -2.82 -1.95
C VAL A 138 12.52 -3.60 -1.16
N THR A 139 12.07 -4.30 -0.14
CA THR A 139 12.90 -5.19 0.68
C THR A 139 12.36 -6.61 0.59
N THR A 140 13.23 -7.58 0.32
CA THR A 140 12.94 -9.00 0.59
C THR A 140 13.57 -9.40 1.91
N PHE A 141 12.81 -10.10 2.75
CA PHE A 141 13.26 -10.53 4.07
C PHE A 141 12.60 -11.86 4.47
N PHE A 142 13.29 -12.69 5.22
CA PHE A 142 12.72 -13.91 5.80
C PHE A 142 11.71 -13.57 6.88
N LEU A 143 10.59 -14.29 6.92
CA LEU A 143 9.60 -14.12 7.97
C LEU A 143 10.13 -14.66 9.30
N ASP A 144 9.72 -13.99 10.37
CA ASP A 144 9.90 -14.40 11.76
C ASP A 144 8.61 -14.18 12.56
N LYS A 145 8.70 -14.19 13.89
CA LYS A 145 7.53 -14.10 14.78
C LYS A 145 6.87 -12.73 14.81
N ASP A 146 7.67 -11.67 14.56
CA ASP A 146 7.19 -10.30 14.64
C ASP A 146 6.95 -9.71 13.25
N ILE A 147 6.09 -8.68 13.18
CA ILE A 147 5.68 -8.10 11.90
C ILE A 147 6.84 -7.34 11.27
N ASP A 148 7.24 -7.78 10.08
CA ASP A 148 8.25 -7.16 9.21
C ASP A 148 9.62 -6.95 9.89
N THR A 149 10.02 -7.82 10.83
CA THR A 149 11.27 -7.71 11.60
C THR A 149 12.37 -8.66 11.13
N GLY A 150 12.05 -9.64 10.33
CA GLY A 150 12.96 -10.68 9.91
C GLY A 150 14.17 -10.20 9.11
N ARG A 151 15.13 -11.09 8.91
CA ARG A 151 16.42 -10.77 8.29
C ARG A 151 16.29 -10.39 6.83
N ILE A 152 16.86 -9.24 6.46
CA ILE A 152 16.85 -8.70 5.09
C ILE A 152 17.75 -9.54 4.18
N ILE A 153 17.21 -9.93 3.02
CA ILE A 153 17.95 -10.62 1.98
C ILE A 153 18.47 -9.61 0.95
N LEU A 154 17.55 -8.83 0.36
CA LEU A 154 17.85 -7.81 -0.65
C LEU A 154 17.05 -6.54 -0.40
N GLN A 155 17.61 -5.42 -0.89
CA GLN A 155 16.90 -4.14 -0.95
C GLN A 155 17.21 -3.44 -2.27
N LYS A 156 16.19 -2.87 -2.89
CA LYS A 156 16.32 -1.98 -4.05
C LYS A 156 15.61 -0.66 -3.80
N LYS A 157 16.27 0.42 -4.17
CA LYS A 157 15.78 1.79 -4.01
C LYS A 157 14.92 2.21 -5.20
N PHE A 158 13.94 3.08 -4.92
CA PHE A 158 13.06 3.69 -5.91
C PHE A 158 12.88 5.17 -5.59
N PRO A 159 13.16 6.11 -6.52
CA PRO A 159 12.99 7.53 -6.29
C PRO A 159 11.51 7.92 -6.28
N ILE A 160 11.15 8.85 -5.40
CA ILE A 160 9.81 9.45 -5.35
C ILE A 160 9.94 10.90 -5.86
N PRO A 161 9.57 11.19 -7.12
CA PRO A 161 9.51 12.56 -7.61
C PRO A 161 8.58 13.43 -6.76
N GLU A 162 8.91 14.71 -6.62
CA GLU A 162 8.14 15.64 -5.79
C GLU A 162 6.66 15.72 -6.16
N THR A 163 6.34 15.56 -7.42
CA THR A 163 4.96 15.61 -7.93
C THR A 163 4.28 14.24 -8.01
N ALA A 164 4.99 13.15 -7.71
CA ALA A 164 4.43 11.81 -7.78
C ALA A 164 3.39 11.58 -6.68
N ASP A 165 2.28 10.98 -7.06
CA ASP A 165 1.28 10.45 -6.14
C ASP A 165 1.57 8.98 -5.76
N VAL A 166 0.70 8.41 -4.92
CA VAL A 166 0.88 7.03 -4.50
C VAL A 166 0.69 6.02 -5.65
N GLU A 167 -0.10 6.34 -6.68
CA GLU A 167 -0.30 5.46 -7.84
C GLU A 167 0.98 5.29 -8.65
N TYR A 168 1.69 6.39 -8.89
CA TYR A 168 3.00 6.36 -9.55
C TYR A 168 3.99 5.47 -8.79
N VAL A 169 4.10 5.67 -7.48
CA VAL A 169 5.02 4.91 -6.63
C VAL A 169 4.61 3.43 -6.57
N TYR A 170 3.31 3.15 -6.44
CA TYR A 170 2.76 1.79 -6.46
C TYR A 170 3.13 1.03 -7.73
N GLY A 171 2.93 1.65 -8.91
CA GLY A 171 3.27 1.04 -10.19
C GLY A 171 4.78 0.76 -10.34
N GLY A 172 5.62 1.67 -9.86
CA GLY A 172 7.07 1.49 -9.86
C GLY A 172 7.54 0.37 -8.93
N LEU A 173 7.03 0.37 -7.70
CA LEU A 173 7.40 -0.66 -6.70
C LEU A 173 6.83 -2.05 -7.04
N MET A 174 5.70 -2.13 -7.72
CA MET A 174 5.14 -3.39 -8.21
C MET A 174 6.11 -4.09 -9.17
N LYS A 175 6.66 -3.35 -10.15
CA LYS A 175 7.67 -3.87 -11.10
C LYS A 175 8.98 -4.23 -10.39
N LEU A 176 9.48 -3.34 -9.54
CA LEU A 176 10.69 -3.56 -8.77
C LEU A 176 10.54 -4.75 -7.81
N GLY A 177 9.34 -4.96 -7.26
CA GLY A 177 8.99 -6.11 -6.43
C GLY A 177 9.08 -7.44 -7.17
N ALA A 178 8.66 -7.46 -8.42
CA ALA A 178 8.79 -8.64 -9.28
C ALA A 178 10.26 -8.97 -9.58
N GLU A 179 11.05 -7.95 -9.92
CA GLU A 179 12.49 -8.13 -10.18
C GLU A 179 13.23 -8.66 -8.95
N ILE A 180 13.06 -8.01 -7.79
CA ILE A 180 13.77 -8.38 -6.56
C ILE A 180 13.34 -9.76 -6.04
N ALA A 181 12.08 -10.18 -6.28
CA ALA A 181 11.61 -11.53 -5.93
C ALA A 181 12.40 -12.60 -6.70
N ILE A 182 12.59 -12.42 -8.01
CA ILE A 182 13.37 -13.32 -8.86
C ILE A 182 14.83 -13.38 -8.40
N GLU A 183 15.45 -12.23 -8.17
CA GLU A 183 16.84 -12.16 -7.70
C GLU A 183 17.00 -12.86 -6.34
N THR A 184 16.05 -12.66 -5.44
CA THR A 184 16.05 -13.32 -4.12
C THR A 184 15.98 -14.83 -4.25
N VAL A 185 15.10 -15.36 -5.12
CA VAL A 185 15.03 -16.79 -5.38
C VAL A 185 16.35 -17.31 -5.97
N GLY A 186 16.98 -16.54 -6.86
CA GLY A 186 18.29 -16.86 -7.42
C GLY A 186 19.37 -16.99 -6.35
N ILE A 187 19.47 -16.01 -5.45
CA ILE A 187 20.41 -16.04 -4.32
C ILE A 187 20.19 -17.27 -3.45
N ILE A 188 18.94 -17.59 -3.11
CA ILE A 188 18.63 -18.77 -2.30
C ILE A 188 19.03 -20.04 -3.04
N LEU A 189 18.68 -20.19 -4.32
CA LEU A 189 19.04 -21.35 -5.13
C LEU A 189 20.53 -21.58 -5.21
N ASP A 190 21.33 -20.55 -5.45
CA ASP A 190 22.78 -20.66 -5.59
C ASP A 190 23.45 -21.11 -4.29
N ASN A 191 22.89 -20.73 -3.16
CA ASN A 191 23.43 -21.06 -1.84
C ASN A 191 22.94 -22.41 -1.29
N VAL A 192 21.79 -22.95 -1.77
CA VAL A 192 21.26 -24.25 -1.31
C VAL A 192 21.64 -25.42 -2.19
N LYS A 193 22.36 -25.21 -3.31
CA LYS A 193 22.80 -26.28 -4.23
C LYS A 193 23.59 -27.38 -3.53
N SER A 194 24.27 -27.04 -2.45
CA SER A 194 25.15 -27.94 -1.70
C SER A 194 24.53 -28.56 -0.45
N ASN A 195 23.36 -28.08 -0.02
CA ASN A 195 22.71 -28.48 1.25
C ASN A 195 21.33 -29.06 1.02
N THR A 196 21.11 -30.25 1.53
CA THR A 196 19.86 -30.99 1.32
C THR A 196 18.90 -30.97 2.50
N ASP A 197 19.34 -30.56 3.70
CA ASP A 197 18.56 -30.63 4.92
C ASP A 197 18.17 -29.26 5.50
N LYS A 198 16.99 -29.18 6.16
CA LYS A 198 16.51 -27.97 6.80
C LYS A 198 17.48 -27.43 7.86
N ASP A 199 18.12 -28.31 8.59
CA ASP A 199 19.12 -27.96 9.61
C ASP A 199 20.40 -27.36 9.02
N GLY A 200 20.76 -27.74 7.79
CA GLY A 200 21.85 -27.14 7.03
C GLY A 200 21.52 -25.78 6.42
N PHE A 201 20.24 -25.41 6.34
CA PHE A 201 19.83 -24.12 5.78
C PHE A 201 20.04 -22.93 6.75
N PHE A 202 20.00 -23.14 8.04
CA PHE A 202 20.18 -22.06 9.05
C PHE A 202 21.52 -21.30 8.89
N PRO A 203 22.67 -21.93 8.71
CA PRO A 203 23.93 -21.24 8.41
C PRO A 203 23.88 -20.46 7.09
N ILE A 204 23.24 -21.02 6.07
CA ILE A 204 23.08 -20.38 4.76
C ILE A 204 22.20 -19.14 4.89
N LEU A 205 21.07 -19.26 5.59
CA LEU A 205 20.16 -18.15 5.84
C LEU A 205 20.90 -16.96 6.45
N LYS A 206 21.78 -17.20 7.44
CA LYS A 206 22.60 -16.14 8.03
C LYS A 206 23.60 -15.53 7.06
N SER A 207 24.17 -16.33 6.16
CA SER A 207 25.18 -15.86 5.20
C SER A 207 24.59 -15.00 4.08
N ILE A 208 23.34 -15.27 3.67
CA ILE A 208 22.66 -14.54 2.59
C ILE A 208 21.74 -13.42 3.07
N SER A 209 21.67 -13.17 4.37
CA SER A 209 20.78 -12.19 4.96
C SER A 209 21.44 -11.41 6.10
N ARG A 210 20.94 -10.24 6.38
CA ARG A 210 21.42 -9.37 7.47
C ARG A 210 20.28 -8.99 8.40
N GLU A 211 20.63 -8.71 9.67
CA GLU A 211 19.67 -8.17 10.64
C GLU A 211 19.23 -6.76 10.24
N GLN A 212 18.00 -6.41 10.65
CA GLN A 212 17.52 -5.05 10.51
C GLN A 212 18.11 -4.20 11.64
N VAL A 213 18.98 -3.28 11.28
CA VAL A 213 19.58 -2.33 12.23
C VAL A 213 18.90 -0.98 12.04
N ALA A 214 18.35 -0.41 13.12
CA ALA A 214 17.95 0.99 13.13
C ALA A 214 19.25 1.82 13.16
N GLU A 215 19.66 2.35 12.01
CA GLU A 215 20.62 3.45 12.00
C GLU A 215 19.99 4.60 12.79
N ASP A 216 20.74 5.45 13.46
CA ASP A 216 20.31 6.52 14.41
C ASP A 216 19.11 7.40 13.99
N LYS A 217 18.18 6.85 13.22
CA LYS A 217 16.96 7.48 12.73
C LYS A 217 15.74 6.92 13.44
N GLU A 218 14.82 7.78 13.79
CA GLU A 218 13.50 7.38 14.28
C GLU A 218 12.80 6.47 13.26
N LEU A 219 12.36 5.31 13.73
CA LEU A 219 11.65 4.34 12.88
C LEU A 219 10.22 4.77 12.65
N ARG A 220 9.90 5.11 11.42
CA ARG A 220 8.52 5.41 10.99
C ARG A 220 7.77 4.12 10.72
N GLN A 221 6.56 4.05 11.26
CA GLN A 221 5.65 2.93 11.05
C GLN A 221 4.71 3.21 9.88
N ALA A 222 4.18 2.16 9.28
CA ALA A 222 3.21 2.25 8.19
C ALA A 222 1.87 1.56 8.56
N PRO A 223 1.12 2.11 9.53
CA PRO A 223 -0.13 1.51 9.96
C PRO A 223 -1.16 1.48 8.82
N LYS A 224 -2.15 0.60 8.99
CA LYS A 224 -3.27 0.52 8.04
C LYS A 224 -4.02 1.85 7.98
N ILE A 225 -4.32 2.28 6.76
CA ILE A 225 -5.08 3.49 6.50
C ILE A 225 -6.58 3.17 6.53
N PHE A 226 -7.30 3.90 7.37
CA PHE A 226 -8.75 3.86 7.49
C PHE A 226 -9.38 5.15 6.93
N LYS A 227 -10.69 5.15 6.71
CA LYS A 227 -11.37 6.33 6.21
C LYS A 227 -11.13 7.56 7.09
N GLU A 228 -11.17 7.37 8.40
CA GLU A 228 -11.01 8.43 9.42
C GLU A 228 -9.60 9.03 9.42
N THR A 229 -8.58 8.24 9.02
CA THR A 229 -7.20 8.73 8.90
C THR A 229 -6.96 9.54 7.62
N CYS A 230 -7.91 9.53 6.67
CA CYS A 230 -7.82 10.30 5.44
C CYS A 230 -8.40 11.72 5.55
N GLU A 231 -8.89 12.11 6.71
CA GLU A 231 -9.38 13.48 6.96
C GLU A 231 -8.23 14.47 7.07
N ILE A 232 -8.33 15.57 6.32
CA ILE A 232 -7.25 16.57 6.24
C ILE A 232 -7.25 17.44 7.49
N VAL A 233 -6.10 17.58 8.13
CA VAL A 233 -5.85 18.56 9.18
C VAL A 233 -5.26 19.81 8.53
N TRP A 234 -6.06 20.86 8.37
CA TRP A 234 -5.67 22.07 7.65
C TRP A 234 -4.69 22.97 8.41
N ASN A 235 -4.69 22.89 9.74
CA ASN A 235 -3.74 23.66 10.59
C ASN A 235 -2.37 22.98 10.63
N GLN A 236 -1.79 22.75 9.46
CA GLN A 236 -0.44 22.24 9.23
C GLN A 236 0.22 23.04 8.10
N LYS A 237 1.53 22.87 7.94
CA LYS A 237 2.28 23.43 6.81
C LYS A 237 1.73 22.88 5.48
N SER A 238 1.71 23.74 4.48
CA SER A 238 1.26 23.40 3.13
C SER A 238 1.96 22.16 2.55
N GLU A 239 3.26 22.00 2.83
CA GLU A 239 4.07 20.84 2.42
C GLU A 239 3.50 19.52 2.98
N ASN A 240 3.14 19.48 4.26
CA ASN A 240 2.59 18.28 4.90
C ASN A 240 1.23 17.90 4.30
N ILE A 241 0.37 18.91 4.08
CA ILE A 241 -0.96 18.69 3.49
C ILE A 241 -0.84 18.26 2.02
N TYR A 242 0.08 18.86 1.27
CA TYR A 242 0.38 18.47 -0.10
C TYR A 242 0.80 16.98 -0.18
N ASN A 243 1.76 16.58 0.65
CA ASN A 243 2.24 15.20 0.73
C ASN A 243 1.14 14.24 1.19
N PHE A 244 0.31 14.65 2.15
CA PHE A 244 -0.82 13.86 2.61
C PHE A 244 -1.83 13.59 1.50
N ILE A 245 -2.20 14.62 0.71
CA ILE A 245 -3.15 14.49 -0.40
C ILE A 245 -2.59 13.56 -1.48
N ARG A 246 -1.36 13.79 -1.96
CA ARG A 246 -0.76 12.96 -3.01
C ARG A 246 -0.47 11.53 -2.54
N GLY A 247 -0.17 11.32 -1.24
CA GLY A 247 0.02 10.01 -0.63
C GLY A 247 -1.27 9.20 -0.44
N LEU A 248 -2.43 9.82 -0.61
CA LEU A 248 -3.74 9.19 -0.59
C LEU A 248 -4.45 9.21 -1.96
N SER A 249 -3.84 9.77 -2.98
CA SER A 249 -4.40 9.89 -4.33
C SER A 249 -3.87 8.80 -5.27
N PRO A 250 -4.71 8.16 -6.09
CA PRO A 250 -6.15 8.41 -6.29
C PRO A 250 -7.06 7.68 -5.29
N TYR A 251 -6.54 6.80 -4.44
CA TYR A 251 -7.29 6.01 -3.47
C TYR A 251 -6.49 5.86 -2.17
N PRO A 252 -7.15 5.98 -1.00
CA PRO A 252 -8.60 6.17 -0.74
C PRO A 252 -9.12 7.59 -0.96
N GLY A 253 -8.25 8.57 -1.16
CA GLY A 253 -8.53 9.99 -1.33
C GLY A 253 -8.64 10.74 0.00
N ALA A 254 -7.83 11.79 0.14
CA ALA A 254 -7.92 12.71 1.27
C ALA A 254 -9.24 13.48 1.24
N TRP A 255 -9.83 13.76 2.39
CA TRP A 255 -11.15 14.40 2.44
C TRP A 255 -11.28 15.41 3.59
N SER A 256 -12.23 16.31 3.45
CA SER A 256 -12.62 17.26 4.49
C SER A 256 -14.12 17.53 4.43
N ILE A 257 -14.70 17.91 5.57
CA ILE A 257 -16.08 18.37 5.66
C ILE A 257 -16.14 19.83 5.19
N MET A 258 -17.10 20.15 4.33
CA MET A 258 -17.40 21.52 3.97
C MET A 258 -18.47 22.08 4.94
N GLU A 259 -18.10 23.08 5.71
CA GLU A 259 -19.01 23.75 6.64
C GLU A 259 -19.34 25.16 6.12
N GLN A 260 -20.61 25.54 6.23
CA GLN A 260 -21.06 26.86 5.78
C GLN A 260 -20.68 27.93 6.80
N ILE A 261 -20.14 29.05 6.31
CA ILE A 261 -19.87 30.23 7.13
C ILE A 261 -21.21 30.83 7.51
N THR A 262 -21.55 30.81 8.80
CA THR A 262 -22.81 31.40 9.34
C THR A 262 -22.44 32.47 10.32
N GLU A 263 -22.74 33.73 9.98
CA GLU A 263 -22.65 34.83 10.93
C GLU A 263 -23.71 34.61 12.03
N GLY A 264 -23.29 34.47 13.27
CA GLY A 264 -24.13 34.48 14.46
C GLY A 264 -24.94 33.24 14.81
N ARG A 265 -24.65 32.04 14.24
CA ARG A 265 -25.31 30.79 14.68
C ARG A 265 -24.40 29.98 15.61
N THR A 266 -24.99 29.57 16.74
CA THR A 266 -24.39 28.60 17.67
C THR A 266 -24.13 27.25 17.00
N GLU A 267 -23.02 26.58 17.35
CA GLU A 267 -22.72 25.22 16.96
C GLU A 267 -23.96 24.31 17.09
N GLY A 268 -24.30 23.55 16.02
CA GLY A 268 -25.25 22.45 16.13
C GLY A 268 -26.40 22.39 15.14
N SER A 269 -26.45 23.18 14.05
CA SER A 269 -27.65 23.24 13.19
C SER A 269 -27.75 22.19 12.08
N ILE A 270 -26.65 21.49 11.70
CA ILE A 270 -26.68 20.38 10.71
C ILE A 270 -25.92 19.19 11.27
N PRO A 271 -26.52 18.00 11.35
CA PRO A 271 -25.81 16.80 11.76
C PRO A 271 -24.61 16.53 10.84
N LEU A 272 -23.46 16.11 11.41
CA LEU A 272 -22.22 15.83 10.68
C LEU A 272 -22.39 14.90 9.47
N ASN A 273 -23.31 13.94 9.58
CA ASN A 273 -23.63 12.98 8.50
C ASN A 273 -24.39 13.59 7.31
N GLN A 274 -24.88 14.83 7.45
CA GLN A 274 -25.58 15.59 6.39
C GLN A 274 -24.71 16.69 5.77
N MET A 275 -23.55 16.97 6.35
CA MET A 275 -22.62 17.96 5.80
C MET A 275 -21.95 17.44 4.53
N PRO A 276 -21.80 18.28 3.49
CA PRO A 276 -21.11 17.86 2.28
C PRO A 276 -19.64 17.59 2.56
N VAL A 277 -19.15 16.46 2.04
CA VAL A 277 -17.75 16.07 2.09
C VAL A 277 -17.12 16.34 0.74
N MET A 278 -15.96 17.01 0.75
CA MET A 278 -15.10 17.19 -0.39
C MET A 278 -13.90 16.27 -0.27
N LYS A 279 -13.67 15.38 -1.28
CA LYS A 279 -12.39 14.70 -1.47
C LYS A 279 -11.50 15.56 -2.36
N ILE A 280 -10.21 15.57 -2.04
CA ILE A 280 -9.19 16.31 -2.78
C ILE A 280 -8.15 15.32 -3.24
N PHE A 281 -7.87 15.33 -4.55
CA PHE A 281 -6.97 14.35 -5.18
C PHE A 281 -5.71 14.97 -5.74
N GLU A 282 -5.77 16.26 -6.09
CA GLU A 282 -4.63 16.95 -6.67
C GLU A 282 -4.60 18.40 -6.20
N THR A 283 -3.43 18.83 -5.75
CA THR A 283 -3.13 20.20 -5.34
C THR A 283 -1.79 20.62 -5.93
N VAL A 284 -1.56 21.93 -5.95
CA VAL A 284 -0.27 22.52 -6.31
C VAL A 284 0.20 23.42 -5.19
N LYS A 285 1.45 23.26 -4.81
CA LYS A 285 2.13 24.17 -3.86
C LYS A 285 2.27 25.55 -4.49
N THR A 286 2.10 26.59 -3.71
CA THR A 286 2.25 27.98 -4.14
C THR A 286 3.17 28.72 -3.17
N ASP A 287 3.70 29.84 -3.62
CA ASP A 287 4.44 30.83 -2.81
C ASP A 287 3.52 31.89 -2.19
N LYS A 288 2.19 31.75 -2.39
CA LYS A 288 1.22 32.67 -1.81
C LYS A 288 1.08 32.42 -0.32
N MET A 289 1.41 33.43 0.47
CA MET A 289 1.18 33.42 1.91
C MET A 289 -0.29 33.19 2.22
N ASN A 290 -0.59 32.55 3.34
CA ASN A 290 -1.97 32.42 3.79
C ASN A 290 -2.55 33.83 4.05
N THR A 291 -3.85 33.99 3.80
CA THR A 291 -4.60 35.25 3.97
C THR A 291 -5.78 35.11 4.93
N GLY A 292 -5.93 33.92 5.53
CA GLY A 292 -7.07 33.62 6.41
C GLY A 292 -6.80 32.40 7.29
N LEU A 293 -7.80 31.97 8.01
CA LEU A 293 -7.72 30.78 8.84
C LEU A 293 -7.50 29.51 7.98
N PRO A 294 -6.72 28.53 8.47
CA PRO A 294 -6.55 27.25 7.79
C PRO A 294 -7.88 26.60 7.43
N GLY A 295 -8.00 26.09 6.20
CA GLY A 295 -9.23 25.51 5.66
C GLY A 295 -10.15 26.50 4.94
N THR A 296 -9.94 27.81 5.06
CA THR A 296 -10.75 28.81 4.33
C THR A 296 -10.33 28.90 2.87
N PHE A 297 -11.33 29.11 2.00
CA PHE A 297 -11.09 29.25 0.58
C PHE A 297 -10.65 30.67 0.20
N HIS A 298 -9.84 30.74 -0.85
CA HIS A 298 -9.52 31.97 -1.57
C HIS A 298 -9.73 31.73 -3.07
N LEU A 299 -10.49 32.59 -3.72
CA LEU A 299 -10.85 32.48 -5.14
C LEU A 299 -10.17 33.59 -5.96
N GLU A 300 -9.37 33.21 -6.94
CA GLU A 300 -8.81 34.13 -7.94
C GLU A 300 -9.22 33.70 -9.33
N LYS A 301 -10.08 34.47 -9.96
CA LYS A 301 -10.66 34.10 -11.27
C LYS A 301 -11.32 32.73 -11.22
N ASN A 302 -10.73 31.73 -11.88
CA ASN A 302 -11.19 30.32 -11.91
C ASN A 302 -10.25 29.37 -11.19
N ARG A 303 -9.43 29.88 -10.26
CA ARG A 303 -8.50 29.12 -9.43
C ARG A 303 -8.94 29.17 -7.98
N LEU A 304 -9.06 28.03 -7.36
CA LEU A 304 -9.49 27.88 -5.97
C LEU A 304 -8.29 27.48 -5.13
N PHE A 305 -8.05 28.26 -4.10
CA PHE A 305 -6.97 28.03 -3.13
C PHE A 305 -7.56 27.74 -1.75
N VAL A 306 -6.82 27.00 -0.95
CA VAL A 306 -7.15 26.78 0.47
C VAL A 306 -5.99 27.28 1.32
N ASN A 307 -6.31 28.05 2.36
CA ASN A 307 -5.35 28.51 3.35
C ASN A 307 -4.87 27.34 4.22
N THR A 308 -3.58 27.28 4.46
CA THR A 308 -2.94 26.36 5.40
C THR A 308 -2.27 27.16 6.51
N GLN A 309 -1.40 26.57 7.32
CA GLN A 309 -0.69 27.29 8.38
C GLN A 309 0.26 28.36 7.83
N ASP A 310 0.87 28.14 6.67
CA ASP A 310 1.93 28.99 6.09
C ASP A 310 1.56 29.56 4.72
N TYR A 311 1.31 28.70 3.74
CA TYR A 311 0.99 29.08 2.36
C TYR A 311 -0.40 28.62 1.94
N GLN A 312 -0.82 29.05 0.77
CA GLN A 312 -2.03 28.54 0.13
C GLN A 312 -1.70 27.36 -0.78
N LEU A 313 -2.54 26.33 -0.77
CA LEU A 313 -2.54 25.26 -1.76
C LEU A 313 -3.61 25.52 -2.81
N GLU A 314 -3.23 25.43 -4.10
CA GLU A 314 -4.19 25.47 -5.20
C GLU A 314 -4.83 24.10 -5.39
N LEU A 315 -6.15 24.02 -5.37
CA LEU A 315 -6.90 22.80 -5.67
C LEU A 315 -6.98 22.58 -7.18
N LYS A 316 -6.77 21.36 -7.65
CA LYS A 316 -6.86 20.99 -9.07
C LYS A 316 -7.95 19.98 -9.37
N LEU A 317 -8.04 18.92 -8.56
CA LEU A 317 -8.94 17.80 -8.78
C LEU A 317 -9.68 17.47 -7.49
N VAL A 318 -11.02 17.54 -7.54
CA VAL A 318 -11.87 17.37 -6.36
C VAL A 318 -13.08 16.47 -6.65
N GLN A 319 -13.73 16.00 -5.60
CA GLN A 319 -14.97 15.23 -5.69
C GLN A 319 -15.89 15.55 -4.53
N MET A 320 -17.08 16.03 -4.82
CA MET A 320 -18.15 16.16 -3.84
C MET A 320 -18.86 14.83 -3.59
N SER A 321 -19.39 14.64 -2.39
CA SER A 321 -20.20 13.46 -2.06
C SER A 321 -21.29 13.21 -3.09
N GLY A 322 -21.38 11.98 -3.60
CA GLY A 322 -22.38 11.58 -4.61
C GLY A 322 -22.13 12.10 -6.03
N LYS A 323 -21.02 12.81 -6.28
CA LYS A 323 -20.66 13.32 -7.60
C LYS A 323 -19.45 12.59 -8.16
N LYS A 324 -19.18 12.75 -9.47
CA LYS A 324 -17.95 12.28 -10.11
C LYS A 324 -16.79 13.21 -9.75
N ARG A 325 -15.57 12.68 -9.80
CA ARG A 325 -14.33 13.44 -9.73
C ARG A 325 -14.27 14.45 -10.88
N MET A 326 -13.87 15.69 -10.60
CA MET A 326 -13.84 16.76 -11.58
C MET A 326 -12.72 17.77 -11.27
N ASN A 327 -12.23 18.46 -12.31
CA ASN A 327 -11.32 19.58 -12.11
C ASN A 327 -12.02 20.76 -11.42
N VAL A 328 -11.23 21.61 -10.79
CA VAL A 328 -11.73 22.74 -10.00
C VAL A 328 -12.54 23.72 -10.85
N ARG A 329 -12.19 23.94 -12.13
CA ARG A 329 -12.98 24.81 -13.00
C ARG A 329 -14.41 24.31 -13.21
N SER A 330 -14.57 23.00 -13.45
CA SER A 330 -15.91 22.39 -13.57
C SER A 330 -16.67 22.41 -12.24
N PHE A 331 -15.95 22.22 -11.13
CA PHE A 331 -16.53 22.35 -9.80
C PHE A 331 -17.08 23.75 -9.55
N LEU A 332 -16.31 24.80 -9.82
CA LEU A 332 -16.71 26.21 -9.63
C LEU A 332 -17.91 26.60 -10.52
N ASN A 333 -18.00 26.09 -11.74
CA ASN A 333 -19.16 26.32 -12.61
C ASN A 333 -20.48 25.77 -12.01
N GLY A 334 -20.39 24.64 -11.30
CA GLY A 334 -21.54 24.00 -10.65
C GLY A 334 -21.77 24.41 -9.20
N PHE A 335 -20.82 25.09 -8.56
CA PHE A 335 -20.87 25.45 -7.15
C PHE A 335 -20.35 26.89 -6.90
N GLN A 336 -21.11 27.87 -7.41
CA GLN A 336 -20.73 29.29 -7.36
C GLN A 336 -20.63 29.86 -5.95
N SER A 337 -21.32 29.25 -4.97
CA SER A 337 -21.34 29.70 -3.56
C SER A 337 -20.18 29.15 -2.72
N VAL A 338 -19.12 28.65 -3.32
CA VAL A 338 -18.00 28.02 -2.59
C VAL A 338 -17.39 28.90 -1.52
N MET A 339 -17.36 30.22 -1.74
CA MET A 339 -16.83 31.20 -0.78
C MET A 339 -17.67 31.34 0.49
N ASN A 340 -18.90 30.80 0.51
CA ASN A 340 -19.75 30.74 1.71
C ASN A 340 -19.42 29.51 2.59
N TYR A 341 -18.38 28.75 2.24
CA TYR A 341 -17.96 27.53 2.93
C TYR A 341 -16.49 27.59 3.29
N TYR A 342 -16.11 26.76 4.23
CA TYR A 342 -14.71 26.43 4.53
C TYR A 342 -14.56 24.92 4.73
N LEU A 343 -13.34 24.44 4.65
CA LEU A 343 -12.99 23.05 4.91
C LEU A 343 -12.66 22.93 6.40
N LYS A 344 -13.52 22.21 7.12
CA LYS A 344 -13.33 21.99 8.55
C LYS A 344 -12.04 21.20 8.77
N SER A 345 -11.21 21.66 9.68
CA SER A 345 -10.08 20.92 10.21
C SER A 345 -10.55 19.96 11.28
N LYS A 346 -9.95 18.78 11.29
CA LYS A 346 -10.15 17.80 12.35
C LYS A 346 -9.69 18.34 13.69
#